data_81f2924b8db0ad740827d65abebb9ad5
#
_entry.id   81f2924b8db0ad740827d65abebb9ad5
#
_cell.length_a   1.000
_cell.length_b   1.000
_cell.length_c   1.000
_cell.angle_alpha   90.00
_cell.angle_beta   90.00
_cell.angle_gamma   90.00
#
_symmetry.space_group_name_H-M   'P 1'
#
loop_
_entity.id
_entity.type
_entity.pdbx_description
1 polymer ?
#
loop_
_entity_poly.entity_id
_entity_poly.type
_entity_poly.pdbx_seq_one_letter_code
_entity_poly.pdbx_strand_id
1 'polypeptide(L)'
;MNAEALADFLESENIEYRQNEPMRAHTTFKIGGEADIFIIPASPAALIYAVKKCNELEIPYFILGNGSNLLVSDGGIEGAVISLSGINGISSDGEKITCGAGAMLSSVCLKALSLSLTGLEFAYGIPG
;
A
#
# COMPACT_ATOMS: atom_id res chain seq x y z
N MET A 1 -19.43 -7.72 9.59
CA MET A 1 -17.97 -7.70 9.44
C MET A 1 -17.32 -7.60 10.81
N ASN A 2 -16.24 -8.32 11.05
CA ASN A 2 -15.59 -8.37 12.37
C ASN A 2 -14.35 -7.46 12.43
N ALA A 3 -14.55 -6.17 12.26
CA ALA A 3 -13.47 -5.18 12.25
C ALA A 3 -12.73 -5.08 13.58
N GLU A 4 -13.44 -5.31 14.69
CA GLU A 4 -12.84 -5.25 16.02
C GLU A 4 -11.80 -6.37 16.22
N ALA A 5 -12.11 -7.59 15.80
CA ALA A 5 -11.16 -8.70 15.88
C ALA A 5 -9.93 -8.47 14.99
N LEU A 6 -10.13 -7.86 13.82
CA LEU A 6 -9.01 -7.49 12.96
C LEU A 6 -8.15 -6.43 13.62
N ALA A 7 -8.75 -5.39 14.19
CA ALA A 7 -8.01 -4.33 14.88
C ALA A 7 -7.20 -4.89 16.06
N ASP A 8 -7.78 -5.75 16.86
CA ASP A 8 -7.09 -6.38 17.99
C ASP A 8 -5.89 -7.20 17.53
N PHE A 9 -6.04 -7.94 16.45
CA PHE A 9 -4.93 -8.71 15.87
C PHE A 9 -3.81 -7.79 15.38
N LEU A 10 -4.14 -6.73 14.64
CA LEU A 10 -3.14 -5.79 14.12
C LEU A 10 -2.37 -5.12 15.26
N GLU A 11 -3.06 -4.77 16.32
CA GLU A 11 -2.44 -4.18 17.50
C GLU A 11 -1.49 -5.15 18.18
N SER A 12 -1.88 -6.42 18.31
CA SER A 12 -1.04 -7.46 18.91
C SER A 12 0.23 -7.75 18.13
N GLU A 13 0.18 -7.55 16.80
CA GLU A 13 1.33 -7.78 15.91
C GLU A 13 2.12 -6.49 15.61
N ASN A 14 1.78 -5.38 16.26
CA ASN A 14 2.40 -4.06 16.02
C ASN A 14 2.32 -3.61 14.54
N ILE A 15 1.21 -3.92 13.89
CA ILE A 15 0.96 -3.47 12.52
C ILE A 15 0.16 -2.16 12.58
N GLU A 16 0.67 -1.11 11.95
CA GLU A 16 -0.02 0.18 11.91
C GLU A 16 -1.35 0.07 11.20
N TYR A 17 -2.40 0.63 11.80
CA TYR A 17 -3.74 0.68 11.20
C TYR A 17 -4.52 1.89 11.69
N ARG A 18 -5.55 2.26 10.94
CA ARG A 18 -6.49 3.32 11.31
C ARG A 18 -7.89 2.86 11.02
N GLN A 19 -8.82 3.20 11.88
CA GLN A 19 -10.25 2.90 11.69
C GLN A 19 -10.95 4.11 11.08
N ASN A 20 -11.92 3.86 10.20
CA ASN A 20 -12.71 4.91 9.56
C ASN A 20 -11.83 5.97 8.87
N GLU A 21 -10.83 5.51 8.12
CA GLU A 21 -9.86 6.39 7.47
C GLU A 21 -10.44 7.00 6.20
N PRO A 22 -10.45 8.35 6.07
CA PRO A 22 -10.92 8.99 4.84
C PRO A 22 -10.02 8.65 3.65
N MET A 23 -10.58 8.00 2.64
CA MET A 23 -9.82 7.59 1.45
C MET A 23 -9.39 8.78 0.60
N ARG A 24 -10.07 9.93 0.69
CA ARG A 24 -9.64 11.15 -0.01
C ARG A 24 -8.22 11.59 0.35
N ALA A 25 -7.71 11.19 1.53
CA ALA A 25 -6.35 11.48 1.94
C ALA A 25 -5.32 10.60 1.25
N HIS A 26 -5.74 9.52 0.57
CA HIS A 26 -4.86 8.49 0.02
C HIS A 26 -5.01 8.33 -1.50
N THR A 27 -5.75 9.20 -2.16
CA THR A 27 -5.93 9.15 -3.61
C THR A 27 -5.53 10.48 -4.24
N THR A 28 -5.06 10.43 -5.47
CA THR A 28 -4.70 11.62 -6.23
C THR A 28 -5.92 12.52 -6.49
N PHE A 29 -7.10 11.91 -6.69
CA PHE A 29 -8.34 12.65 -6.93
C PHE A 29 -8.84 13.38 -5.68
N LYS A 30 -8.38 13.00 -4.49
CA LYS A 30 -8.73 13.61 -3.20
C LYS A 30 -10.23 13.63 -2.92
N ILE A 31 -10.94 12.61 -3.38
CA ILE A 31 -12.35 12.38 -3.11
C ILE A 31 -12.54 10.94 -2.64
N GLY A 32 -13.64 10.68 -1.95
CA GLY A 32 -13.99 9.36 -1.46
C GLY A 32 -14.28 9.34 0.03
N GLY A 33 -15.15 8.41 0.43
CA GLY A 33 -15.53 8.20 1.82
C GLY A 33 -14.49 7.39 2.59
N GLU A 34 -14.91 6.92 3.75
CA GLU A 34 -14.02 6.22 4.68
C GLU A 34 -13.86 4.74 4.32
N ALA A 35 -12.66 4.19 4.55
CA ALA A 35 -12.45 2.75 4.66
C ALA A 35 -12.68 2.34 6.11
N ASP A 36 -13.30 1.19 6.34
CA ASP A 36 -13.57 0.72 7.71
C ASP A 36 -12.27 0.51 8.48
N ILE A 37 -11.28 -0.12 7.86
CA ILE A 37 -9.93 -0.26 8.41
C ILE A 37 -8.92 0.03 7.30
N PHE A 38 -7.93 0.85 7.63
CA PHE A 38 -6.80 1.16 6.74
C PHE A 38 -5.52 0.63 7.38
N ILE A 39 -4.87 -0.32 6.72
CA ILE A 39 -3.72 -1.06 7.26
C ILE A 39 -2.45 -0.64 6.51
N ILE A 40 -1.38 -0.35 7.25
CA ILE A 40 -0.10 0.07 6.68
C ILE A 40 0.98 -0.89 7.17
N PRO A 41 1.11 -2.08 6.54
CA PRO A 41 2.17 -3.00 6.92
C PRO A 41 3.53 -2.43 6.55
N ALA A 42 4.53 -2.63 7.42
CA ALA A 42 5.87 -2.10 7.22
C ALA A 42 6.83 -3.13 6.61
N SER A 43 6.39 -4.36 6.41
CA SER A 43 7.22 -5.44 5.89
C SER A 43 6.37 -6.46 5.12
N PRO A 44 6.98 -7.26 4.24
CA PRO A 44 6.25 -8.35 3.59
C PRO A 44 5.62 -9.33 4.56
N ALA A 45 6.26 -9.62 5.69
CA ALA A 45 5.69 -10.51 6.72
C ALA A 45 4.42 -9.91 7.33
N ALA A 46 4.42 -8.62 7.65
CA ALA A 46 3.25 -7.93 8.18
C ALA A 46 2.11 -7.92 7.15
N LEU A 47 2.42 -7.72 5.87
CA LEU A 47 1.43 -7.79 4.80
C LEU A 47 0.78 -9.18 4.74
N ILE A 48 1.57 -10.24 4.81
CA ILE A 48 1.07 -11.61 4.78
C ILE A 48 0.15 -11.86 5.98
N TYR A 49 0.52 -11.42 7.17
CA TYR A 49 -0.31 -11.57 8.37
C TYR A 49 -1.63 -10.82 8.23
N ALA A 50 -1.61 -9.60 7.70
CA ALA A 50 -2.82 -8.82 7.50
C ALA A 50 -3.77 -9.49 6.51
N VAL A 51 -3.26 -9.95 5.36
CA VAL A 51 -4.06 -10.64 4.34
C VAL A 51 -4.64 -11.93 4.89
N LYS A 52 -3.83 -12.74 5.57
CA LYS A 52 -4.30 -14.00 6.16
C LYS A 52 -5.41 -13.76 7.17
N LYS A 53 -5.27 -12.73 8.00
CA LYS A 53 -6.29 -12.42 9.00
C LYS A 53 -7.58 -11.92 8.37
N CYS A 54 -7.49 -11.11 7.32
CA CYS A 54 -8.68 -10.70 6.58
C CYS A 54 -9.41 -11.91 5.99
N ASN A 55 -8.67 -12.86 5.40
CA ASN A 55 -9.26 -14.08 4.85
C ASN A 55 -9.89 -14.95 5.95
N GLU A 56 -9.22 -15.10 7.08
CA GLU A 56 -9.70 -15.87 8.23
C GLU A 56 -11.01 -15.31 8.79
N LEU A 57 -11.11 -13.99 8.88
CA LEU A 57 -12.29 -13.29 9.39
C LEU A 57 -13.33 -13.01 8.30
N GLU A 58 -13.07 -13.43 7.08
CA GLU A 58 -13.95 -13.20 5.92
C GLU A 58 -14.21 -11.68 5.70
N ILE A 59 -13.21 -10.86 5.92
CA ILE A 59 -13.27 -9.43 5.68
C ILE A 59 -12.77 -9.14 4.27
N PRO A 60 -13.56 -8.48 3.42
CA PRO A 60 -13.07 -8.08 2.11
C PRO A 60 -11.94 -7.05 2.25
N TYR A 61 -10.94 -7.15 1.40
CA TYR A 61 -9.83 -6.21 1.42
C TYR A 61 -9.43 -5.78 0.02
N PHE A 62 -8.82 -4.62 -0.06
CA PHE A 62 -8.32 -4.00 -1.28
C PHE A 62 -6.87 -3.59 -1.07
N ILE A 63 -6.00 -3.92 -2.04
CA ILE A 63 -4.58 -3.54 -1.99
C ILE A 63 -4.42 -2.19 -2.68
N LEU A 64 -3.84 -1.22 -1.97
CA LEU A 64 -3.64 0.14 -2.46
C LEU A 64 -2.16 0.42 -2.70
N GLY A 65 -1.81 0.83 -3.92
CA GLY A 65 -0.51 1.40 -4.23
C GLY A 65 -0.44 2.86 -3.78
N ASN A 66 -0.08 3.80 -4.69
CA ASN A 66 -0.04 5.23 -4.33
C ASN A 66 -1.37 5.97 -4.54
N GLY A 67 -2.40 5.28 -5.04
CA GLY A 67 -3.73 5.86 -5.24
C GLY A 67 -3.86 6.79 -6.44
N SER A 68 -2.91 6.80 -7.37
CA SER A 68 -2.93 7.73 -8.51
C SER A 68 -4.06 7.46 -9.52
N ASN A 69 -4.56 6.23 -9.59
CA ASN A 69 -5.65 5.84 -10.50
C ASN A 69 -6.86 5.28 -9.76
N LEU A 70 -7.00 5.58 -8.48
CA LEU A 70 -8.11 5.10 -7.67
C LEU A 70 -9.15 6.18 -7.47
N LEU A 71 -10.40 5.85 -7.78
CA LEU A 71 -11.56 6.68 -7.50
C LEU A 71 -12.45 5.95 -6.51
N VAL A 72 -12.68 6.56 -5.36
CA VAL A 72 -13.48 5.99 -4.26
C VAL A 72 -14.79 6.75 -4.15
N SER A 73 -15.91 6.02 -4.05
CA SER A 73 -17.22 6.66 -3.86
C SER A 73 -17.35 7.35 -2.50
N ASP A 74 -18.31 8.26 -2.38
CA ASP A 74 -18.58 8.95 -1.11
C ASP A 74 -19.02 7.98 0.00
N GLY A 75 -19.58 6.83 -0.36
CA GLY A 75 -19.94 5.77 0.58
C GLY A 75 -18.74 5.04 1.17
N GLY A 76 -17.56 5.25 0.62
CA GLY A 76 -16.33 4.64 1.11
C GLY A 76 -16.12 3.20 0.65
N ILE A 77 -15.26 2.51 1.38
CA ILE A 77 -14.91 1.11 1.11
C ILE A 77 -15.29 0.28 2.33
N GLU A 78 -16.17 -0.70 2.13
CA GLU A 78 -16.48 -1.67 3.17
C GLU A 78 -15.33 -2.67 3.27
N GLY A 79 -14.85 -2.89 4.50
CA GLY A 79 -13.75 -3.81 4.76
C GLY A 79 -12.42 -3.10 4.95
N ALA A 80 -11.35 -3.77 4.57
CA ALA A 80 -9.99 -3.30 4.79
C ALA A 80 -9.35 -2.76 3.52
N VAL A 81 -8.60 -1.67 3.66
CA VAL A 81 -7.68 -1.21 2.62
C VAL A 81 -6.26 -1.42 3.16
N ILE A 82 -5.44 -2.11 2.40
CA ILE A 82 -4.05 -2.42 2.78
C ILE A 82 -3.14 -1.57 1.90
N SER A 83 -2.49 -0.59 2.51
CA SER A 83 -1.55 0.30 1.81
C SER A 83 -0.16 -0.33 1.75
N LEU A 84 0.44 -0.31 0.57
CA LEU A 84 1.80 -0.81 0.38
C LEU A 84 2.86 0.27 0.61
N SER A 85 2.47 1.48 1.00
CA SER A 85 3.40 2.62 1.15
C SER A 85 4.53 2.36 2.14
N GLY A 86 4.32 1.49 3.13
CA GLY A 86 5.34 1.10 4.10
C GLY A 86 6.33 0.06 3.57
N ILE A 87 6.08 -0.54 2.41
CA ILE A 87 6.95 -1.55 1.79
C ILE A 87 7.62 -0.90 0.58
N ASN A 88 8.52 0.03 0.84
CA ASN A 88 9.06 0.95 -0.16
C ASN A 88 10.59 0.91 -0.29
N GLY A 89 11.25 -0.10 0.28
CA GLY A 89 12.70 -0.22 0.20
C GLY A 89 13.18 -0.42 -1.23
N ILE A 90 14.32 0.17 -1.56
CA ILE A 90 14.98 0.01 -2.86
C ILE A 90 16.42 -0.42 -2.61
N SER A 91 16.82 -1.53 -3.22
CA SER A 91 18.20 -2.04 -3.14
C SER A 91 18.70 -2.42 -4.52
N SER A 92 20.01 -2.56 -4.66
CA SER A 92 20.62 -2.89 -5.94
C SER A 92 21.74 -3.90 -5.77
N ASP A 93 21.93 -4.73 -6.81
CA ASP A 93 23.03 -5.69 -6.91
C ASP A 93 23.43 -5.78 -8.39
N GLY A 94 24.55 -5.14 -8.76
CA GLY A 94 24.99 -5.05 -10.14
C GLY A 94 23.95 -4.32 -11.00
N GLU A 95 23.39 -5.01 -11.99
CA GLU A 95 22.38 -4.46 -12.90
C GLU A 95 20.95 -4.69 -12.40
N LYS A 96 20.78 -5.32 -11.22
CA LYS A 96 19.48 -5.63 -10.66
C LYS A 96 19.10 -4.59 -9.61
N ILE A 97 17.85 -4.13 -9.68
CA ILE A 97 17.25 -3.29 -8.65
C ILE A 97 16.06 -4.05 -8.06
N THR A 98 16.08 -4.22 -6.75
CA THR A 98 14.96 -4.81 -6.02
C THR A 98 14.25 -3.72 -5.25
N CYS A 99 12.91 -3.62 -5.41
CA CYS A 99 12.14 -2.63 -4.69
C CYS A 99 10.87 -3.26 -4.11
N GLY A 100 10.42 -2.71 -3.00
CA GLY A 100 9.13 -3.07 -2.43
C GLY A 100 7.99 -2.58 -3.32
N ALA A 101 6.84 -3.24 -3.24
CA ALA A 101 5.69 -2.92 -4.08
C ALA A 101 5.13 -1.52 -3.81
N GLY A 102 5.45 -0.92 -2.66
CA GLY A 102 5.06 0.45 -2.32
C GLY A 102 6.07 1.51 -2.72
N ALA A 103 7.20 1.15 -3.35
CA ALA A 103 8.17 2.12 -3.80
C ALA A 103 7.61 2.95 -4.96
N MET A 104 7.91 4.25 -4.97
CA MET A 104 7.53 5.12 -6.08
C MET A 104 8.33 4.77 -7.32
N LEU A 105 7.66 4.64 -8.47
CA LEU A 105 8.32 4.30 -9.74
C LEU A 105 9.39 5.34 -10.09
N SER A 106 9.12 6.61 -9.86
CA SER A 106 10.10 7.68 -10.08
C SER A 106 11.36 7.48 -9.23
N SER A 107 11.22 7.02 -7.99
CA SER A 107 12.36 6.74 -7.11
C SER A 107 13.21 5.58 -7.64
N VAL A 108 12.58 4.55 -8.18
CA VAL A 108 13.28 3.42 -8.82
C VAL A 108 14.05 3.90 -10.05
N CYS A 109 13.43 4.74 -10.87
CA CYS A 109 14.08 5.32 -12.06
C CYS A 109 15.29 6.18 -11.69
N LEU A 110 15.18 7.01 -10.62
CA LEU A 110 16.29 7.81 -10.13
C LEU A 110 17.42 6.94 -9.59
N LYS A 111 17.09 5.83 -8.93
CA LYS A 111 18.10 4.87 -8.46
C LYS A 111 18.84 4.27 -9.64
N ALA A 112 18.14 3.85 -10.69
CA ALA A 112 18.74 3.32 -11.91
C ALA A 112 19.69 4.35 -12.55
N LEU A 113 19.26 5.62 -12.63
CA LEU A 113 20.08 6.70 -13.15
C LEU A 113 21.36 6.89 -12.33
N SER A 114 21.26 6.88 -11.00
CA SER A 114 22.41 7.01 -10.10
C SER A 114 23.44 5.89 -10.27
N LEU A 115 23.00 4.72 -10.73
CA LEU A 115 23.85 3.55 -10.99
C LEU A 115 24.28 3.46 -12.46
N SER A 116 23.94 4.45 -13.28
CA SER A 116 24.18 4.48 -14.72
C SER A 116 23.55 3.30 -15.46
N LEU A 117 22.43 2.80 -14.97
CA LEU A 117 21.64 1.75 -15.62
C LEU A 117 20.65 2.36 -16.60
N THR A 118 20.40 1.67 -17.71
CA THR A 118 19.47 2.11 -18.75
C THR A 118 18.25 1.19 -18.82
N GLY A 119 17.20 1.64 -19.50
CA GLY A 119 16.00 0.84 -19.75
C GLY A 119 14.76 1.31 -19.00
N LEU A 120 14.88 2.19 -18.01
CA LEU A 120 13.76 2.70 -17.22
C LEU A 120 13.44 4.17 -17.48
N GLU A 121 14.16 4.84 -18.37
CA GLU A 121 13.99 6.27 -18.61
C GLU A 121 12.56 6.63 -19.00
N PHE A 122 11.90 5.77 -19.79
CA PHE A 122 10.53 5.98 -20.24
C PHE A 122 9.51 5.98 -19.09
N ALA A 123 9.85 5.35 -17.98
CA ALA A 123 8.91 5.14 -16.87
C ALA A 123 8.87 6.30 -15.88
N TYR A 124 9.79 7.26 -15.95
CA TYR A 124 9.93 8.32 -14.94
C TYR A 124 8.67 9.15 -14.75
N GLY A 125 7.95 9.43 -15.83
CA GLY A 125 6.72 10.24 -15.78
C GLY A 125 5.44 9.45 -15.52
N ILE A 126 5.51 8.13 -15.36
CA ILE A 126 4.34 7.28 -15.14
C ILE A 126 3.92 7.39 -13.67
N PRO A 127 2.63 7.70 -13.37
CA PRO A 127 2.13 7.71 -11.99
C PRO A 127 2.19 6.31 -11.36
N GLY A 128 2.67 6.22 -10.14
CA GLY A 128 2.73 4.92 -9.47
C GLY A 128 3.74 4.82 -8.36
#